data_da73a3c6650d04db569d154b38f53c5f
#
_entry.id   da73a3c6650d04db569d154b38f53c5f
#
_cell.length_a   1.000
_cell.length_b   1.000
_cell.length_c   1.000
_cell.angle_alpha   90.00
_cell.angle_beta   90.00
_cell.angle_gamma   90.00
#
_symmetry.space_group_name_H-M   'P 1'
#
loop_
_entity.id
_entity.type
_entity.pdbx_description
1 polymer ?
#
loop_
_entity_poly.entity_id
_entity_poly.type
_entity_poly.pdbx_seq_one_letter_code
_entity_poly.pdbx_strand_id
1 'polypeptide(L)'
;MMIRLLPLLIALTIVLAGCGPQGGLLIRPVRATKKLTETTVAGDKGWFVRRKIVLVDVSGTIVNEPRRTLLGGGENPVSLFVEKVDKARRDDQVVGLILRINSPGGSVTASDIMHNEIQRFRRKRPDVPVVALIEGTGASGAYYLAVSAEEIYAHPTSVTGSIGVIVPAFSVAGTMDKLGITAEMITSGPFKDMASPFEPLEAEDLAILQTIVNEFYEAFVTVVARGRPNLSNEEIRRIADGRVYTGQQAVDLGLVDKLGTIHDIIDSIKERTDGDQRVKVVMYHRPLGYRGSVYAEPPALPQVNLINIEAPDLWEMMSPRFMYLWTGRR
;
A
#
# COMPACT_ATOMS: atom_id res chain seq x y z
N MET A 1 -30.38 50.05 8.64
CA MET A 1 -30.15 49.12 7.48
C MET A 1 -28.69 49.04 7.01
N MET A 2 -27.80 49.91 7.50
CA MET A 2 -26.35 49.95 7.11
C MET A 2 -25.45 48.96 7.87
N ILE A 3 -25.79 48.48 9.03
CA ILE A 3 -24.90 47.65 9.91
C ILE A 3 -24.82 46.17 9.45
N ARG A 4 -25.74 45.67 8.64
CA ARG A 4 -25.73 44.29 8.16
C ARG A 4 -24.95 44.02 6.89
N LEU A 5 -24.48 45.08 6.20
CA LEU A 5 -23.68 44.96 4.97
C LEU A 5 -22.17 44.91 5.24
N LEU A 6 -21.73 45.37 6.43
CA LEU A 6 -20.31 45.44 6.79
C LEU A 6 -19.61 44.08 6.85
N PRO A 7 -20.17 43.02 7.46
CA PRO A 7 -19.54 41.70 7.44
C PRO A 7 -19.48 41.06 6.07
N LEU A 8 -20.44 41.34 5.20
CA LEU A 8 -20.45 40.84 3.82
C LEU A 8 -19.36 41.52 2.96
N LEU A 9 -19.13 42.83 3.18
CA LEU A 9 -18.05 43.57 2.52
C LEU A 9 -16.67 43.12 3.00
N ILE A 10 -16.50 42.82 4.29
CA ILE A 10 -15.24 42.33 4.88
C ILE A 10 -14.96 40.89 4.35
N ALA A 11 -15.97 40.04 4.26
CA ALA A 11 -15.81 38.71 3.66
C ALA A 11 -15.43 38.77 2.17
N LEU A 12 -15.99 39.73 1.42
CA LEU A 12 -15.68 39.93 0.00
C LEU A 12 -14.26 40.51 -0.21
N THR A 13 -13.78 41.37 0.69
CA THR A 13 -12.41 41.91 0.61
C THR A 13 -11.35 40.91 0.99
N ILE A 14 -11.63 39.97 1.90
CA ILE A 14 -10.71 38.85 2.24
C ILE A 14 -10.58 37.88 1.05
N VAL A 15 -11.65 37.64 0.29
CA VAL A 15 -11.62 36.81 -0.92
C VAL A 15 -10.84 37.47 -2.06
N LEU A 16 -10.83 38.82 -2.12
CA LEU A 16 -10.11 39.58 -3.16
C LEU A 16 -8.64 39.85 -2.83
N ALA A 17 -8.24 39.82 -1.56
CA ALA A 17 -6.85 40.06 -1.14
C ALA A 17 -5.94 38.81 -1.28
N GLY A 18 -6.51 37.62 -1.59
CA GLY A 18 -5.76 36.37 -1.82
C GLY A 18 -5.18 36.16 -3.23
N CYS A 19 -5.34 37.10 -4.12
CA CYS A 19 -4.86 36.98 -5.52
C CYS A 19 -3.42 37.51 -5.69
N GLY A 20 -2.42 36.71 -5.26
CA GLY A 20 -1.08 36.82 -5.82
C GLY A 20 -1.08 36.24 -7.26
N PRO A 21 -0.15 36.67 -8.15
CA PRO A 21 -0.16 36.33 -9.59
C PRO A 21 0.02 34.84 -9.92
N GLN A 22 0.02 33.93 -8.93
CA GLN A 22 0.16 32.47 -9.12
C GLN A 22 -0.88 31.62 -8.40
N GLY A 23 -1.92 32.20 -7.82
CA GLY A 23 -2.96 31.46 -7.08
C GLY A 23 -4.38 31.84 -7.52
N GLY A 24 -4.93 31.16 -8.50
CA GLY A 24 -6.34 31.25 -8.84
C GLY A 24 -7.16 30.14 -8.20
N LEU A 25 -8.27 30.46 -7.50
CA LEU A 25 -9.26 29.49 -7.08
C LEU A 25 -10.08 29.05 -8.30
N LEU A 26 -9.74 27.93 -8.93
CA LEU A 26 -10.49 27.37 -10.04
C LEU A 26 -11.58 26.43 -9.51
N ILE A 27 -12.80 26.93 -9.37
CA ILE A 27 -13.97 26.08 -9.05
C ILE A 27 -14.47 25.49 -10.38
N ARG A 28 -14.05 24.28 -10.69
CA ARG A 28 -14.62 23.50 -11.81
C ARG A 28 -15.61 22.49 -11.26
N PRO A 29 -16.86 22.45 -11.74
CA PRO A 29 -17.74 21.33 -11.47
C PRO A 29 -17.18 20.10 -12.16
N VAL A 30 -16.63 19.16 -11.38
CA VAL A 30 -16.08 17.92 -11.89
C VAL A 30 -17.13 16.84 -11.73
N ARG A 31 -17.50 16.19 -12.84
CA ARG A 31 -18.31 14.98 -12.77
C ARG A 31 -17.50 13.93 -12.02
N ALA A 32 -18.02 13.45 -10.89
CA ALA A 32 -17.47 12.31 -10.19
C ALA A 32 -17.54 11.09 -11.11
N THR A 33 -16.45 10.81 -11.81
CA THR A 33 -16.33 9.57 -12.60
C THR A 33 -15.49 8.58 -11.83
N LYS A 34 -16.00 7.36 -11.71
CA LYS A 34 -15.28 6.23 -11.09
C LYS A 34 -14.21 5.66 -12.01
N LYS A 35 -14.14 6.06 -13.28
CA LYS A 35 -13.16 5.53 -14.23
C LYS A 35 -11.76 6.06 -13.94
N LEU A 36 -10.78 5.16 -13.99
CA LEU A 36 -9.37 5.52 -13.93
C LEU A 36 -8.96 6.25 -15.20
N THR A 37 -8.34 7.41 -15.02
CA THR A 37 -7.65 8.17 -16.08
C THR A 37 -6.19 7.77 -16.17
N GLU A 38 -5.56 8.08 -17.29
CA GLU A 38 -4.15 7.82 -17.55
C GLU A 38 -3.41 9.15 -17.68
N THR A 39 -2.26 9.26 -17.01
CA THR A 39 -1.34 10.40 -17.19
C THR A 39 0.05 9.87 -17.50
N THR A 40 0.67 10.44 -18.53
CA THR A 40 2.08 10.17 -18.82
C THR A 40 2.94 10.96 -17.85
N VAL A 41 3.82 10.26 -17.14
CA VAL A 41 4.70 10.84 -16.09
C VAL A 41 6.17 10.88 -16.50
N ALA A 42 6.57 10.02 -17.46
CA ALA A 42 7.91 10.00 -18.03
C ALA A 42 7.91 9.29 -19.38
N GLY A 43 9.08 9.17 -19.99
CA GLY A 43 9.30 8.43 -21.23
C GLY A 43 9.50 9.30 -22.46
N ASP A 44 9.44 8.67 -23.61
CA ASP A 44 9.75 9.30 -24.89
C ASP A 44 8.61 10.23 -25.34
N LYS A 45 8.97 11.38 -25.92
CA LYS A 45 8.01 12.37 -26.42
C LYS A 45 7.64 12.05 -27.87
N GLY A 46 6.37 12.23 -28.21
CA GLY A 46 5.88 12.13 -29.61
C GLY A 46 4.46 11.60 -29.70
N TRP A 47 3.74 12.01 -30.75
CA TRP A 47 2.35 11.62 -30.99
C TRP A 47 2.18 10.12 -31.33
N PHE A 48 3.25 9.48 -31.79
CA PHE A 48 3.22 8.09 -32.24
C PHE A 48 3.73 7.09 -31.22
N VAL A 49 4.10 7.52 -29.99
CA VAL A 49 4.54 6.62 -28.93
C VAL A 49 3.30 5.92 -28.34
N ARG A 50 3.09 4.66 -28.74
CA ARG A 50 1.94 3.86 -28.32
C ARG A 50 2.25 2.95 -27.13
N ARG A 51 3.48 2.42 -27.05
CA ARG A 51 3.90 1.45 -26.02
C ARG A 51 3.96 2.13 -24.66
N LYS A 52 3.49 1.41 -23.63
CA LYS A 52 3.34 1.93 -22.27
C LYS A 52 4.02 1.04 -21.26
N ILE A 53 4.74 1.65 -20.34
CA ILE A 53 5.09 1.05 -19.07
C ILE A 53 4.12 1.59 -18.02
N VAL A 54 3.39 0.72 -17.36
CA VAL A 54 2.44 1.13 -16.33
C VAL A 54 3.14 1.15 -14.98
N LEU A 55 3.10 2.28 -14.29
CA LEU A 55 3.59 2.45 -12.93
C LEU A 55 2.41 2.37 -11.96
N VAL A 56 2.46 1.39 -11.05
CA VAL A 56 1.47 1.17 -10.00
C VAL A 56 2.10 1.41 -8.64
N ASP A 57 1.61 2.43 -7.93
CA ASP A 57 2.06 2.75 -6.58
C ASP A 57 1.43 1.82 -5.54
N VAL A 58 2.27 1.39 -4.60
CA VAL A 58 1.88 0.70 -3.37
C VAL A 58 2.50 1.45 -2.19
N SER A 59 1.73 2.37 -1.60
CA SER A 59 2.21 3.27 -0.55
C SER A 59 1.41 3.12 0.75
N GLY A 60 2.10 3.25 1.89
CA GLY A 60 1.49 3.17 3.22
C GLY A 60 0.97 1.77 3.55
N THR A 61 0.17 1.63 4.60
CA THR A 61 -0.30 0.34 5.10
C THR A 61 -1.23 -0.35 4.10
N ILE A 62 -1.01 -1.64 3.85
CA ILE A 62 -1.82 -2.48 2.97
C ILE A 62 -3.02 -3.02 3.76
N VAL A 63 -4.18 -2.43 3.53
CA VAL A 63 -5.45 -2.82 4.17
C VAL A 63 -6.55 -2.92 3.14
N ASN A 64 -7.49 -3.85 3.34
CA ASN A 64 -8.64 -4.03 2.45
C ASN A 64 -9.88 -3.28 2.99
N GLU A 65 -9.67 -2.05 3.43
CA GLU A 65 -10.69 -1.17 3.97
C GLU A 65 -10.52 0.23 3.40
N PRO A 66 -11.57 1.03 3.27
CA PRO A 66 -11.45 2.43 2.88
C PRO A 66 -10.54 3.17 3.86
N ARG A 67 -9.54 3.90 3.36
CA ARG A 67 -8.71 4.75 4.23
C ARG A 67 -9.57 5.86 4.80
N ARG A 68 -9.69 5.92 6.13
CA ARG A 68 -10.36 7.02 6.81
C ARG A 68 -9.50 8.28 6.70
N THR A 69 -10.07 9.36 6.21
CA THR A 69 -9.44 10.69 6.19
C THR A 69 -10.24 11.63 7.08
N LEU A 70 -9.58 12.67 7.62
CA LEU A 70 -10.21 13.64 8.52
C LEU A 70 -11.47 14.32 7.92
N LEU A 71 -11.61 14.29 6.60
CA LEU A 71 -12.65 14.99 5.83
C LEU A 71 -13.55 14.04 5.01
N GLY A 72 -13.56 12.74 5.31
CA GLY A 72 -14.43 11.78 4.63
C GLY A 72 -13.75 10.45 4.28
N GLY A 73 -14.53 9.49 3.78
CA GLY A 73 -14.06 8.16 3.42
C GLY A 73 -13.09 8.19 2.23
N GLY A 74 -11.90 7.64 2.43
CA GLY A 74 -10.93 7.42 1.36
C GLY A 74 -11.25 6.20 0.51
N GLU A 75 -10.48 5.98 -0.53
CA GLU A 75 -10.62 4.81 -1.39
C GLU A 75 -9.92 3.59 -0.76
N ASN A 76 -10.50 2.40 -0.97
CA ASN A 76 -9.89 1.14 -0.55
C ASN A 76 -8.63 0.88 -1.40
N PRO A 77 -7.43 0.81 -0.80
CA PRO A 77 -6.18 0.70 -1.54
C PRO A 77 -6.05 -0.61 -2.30
N VAL A 78 -6.59 -1.72 -1.78
CA VAL A 78 -6.58 -3.02 -2.47
C VAL A 78 -7.48 -2.97 -3.70
N SER A 79 -8.69 -2.43 -3.56
CA SER A 79 -9.62 -2.29 -4.68
C SER A 79 -9.03 -1.41 -5.79
N LEU A 80 -8.42 -0.28 -5.44
CA LEU A 80 -7.78 0.61 -6.39
C LEU A 80 -6.59 -0.06 -7.10
N PHE A 81 -5.79 -0.82 -6.36
CA PHE A 81 -4.68 -1.60 -6.91
C PHE A 81 -5.19 -2.62 -7.95
N VAL A 82 -6.19 -3.41 -7.59
CA VAL A 82 -6.80 -4.41 -8.48
C VAL A 82 -7.34 -3.77 -9.76
N GLU A 83 -8.05 -2.63 -9.64
CA GLU A 83 -8.55 -1.90 -10.81
C GLU A 83 -7.41 -1.41 -11.74
N LYS A 84 -6.30 -0.92 -11.18
CA LYS A 84 -5.13 -0.48 -11.96
C LYS A 84 -4.47 -1.64 -12.70
N VAL A 85 -4.25 -2.76 -12.01
CA VAL A 85 -3.66 -3.97 -12.58
C VAL A 85 -4.58 -4.56 -13.66
N ASP A 86 -5.89 -4.62 -13.43
CA ASP A 86 -6.86 -5.12 -14.41
C ASP A 86 -6.95 -4.21 -15.65
N LYS A 87 -6.84 -2.88 -15.47
CA LYS A 87 -6.77 -1.94 -16.59
C LYS A 87 -5.49 -2.16 -17.42
N ALA A 88 -4.33 -2.33 -16.77
CA ALA A 88 -3.07 -2.62 -17.44
C ALA A 88 -3.14 -3.95 -18.20
N ARG A 89 -3.76 -4.97 -17.60
CA ARG A 89 -3.92 -6.30 -18.21
C ARG A 89 -4.71 -6.29 -19.52
N ARG A 90 -5.70 -5.39 -19.63
CA ARG A 90 -6.59 -5.25 -20.80
C ARG A 90 -6.05 -4.31 -21.89
N ASP A 91 -4.95 -3.63 -21.63
CA ASP A 91 -4.36 -2.69 -22.57
C ASP A 91 -3.20 -3.35 -23.33
N ASP A 92 -3.42 -3.67 -24.60
CA ASP A 92 -2.43 -4.31 -25.46
C ASP A 92 -1.19 -3.45 -25.76
N GLN A 93 -1.26 -2.14 -25.45
CA GLN A 93 -0.13 -1.23 -25.57
C GLN A 93 0.84 -1.33 -24.39
N VAL A 94 0.46 -2.03 -23.31
CA VAL A 94 1.30 -2.21 -22.12
C VAL A 94 2.38 -3.25 -22.42
N VAL A 95 3.64 -2.82 -22.28
CA VAL A 95 4.85 -3.62 -22.51
C VAL A 95 5.69 -3.83 -21.24
N GLY A 96 5.27 -3.26 -20.10
CA GLY A 96 5.89 -3.43 -18.81
C GLY A 96 5.00 -2.95 -17.67
N LEU A 97 5.09 -3.58 -16.51
CA LEU A 97 4.42 -3.20 -15.28
C LEU A 97 5.46 -3.00 -14.18
N ILE A 98 5.48 -1.82 -13.58
CA ILE A 98 6.35 -1.50 -12.44
C ILE A 98 5.50 -1.35 -11.19
N LEU A 99 5.81 -2.13 -10.16
CA LEU A 99 5.26 -1.96 -8.81
C LEU A 99 6.22 -1.07 -8.02
N ARG A 100 5.86 0.20 -7.80
CA ARG A 100 6.64 1.11 -6.96
C ARG A 100 6.16 0.99 -5.52
N ILE A 101 7.02 0.46 -4.65
CA ILE A 101 6.67 0.06 -3.30
C ILE A 101 7.33 1.00 -2.28
N ASN A 102 6.48 1.63 -1.46
CA ASN A 102 6.87 2.36 -0.26
C ASN A 102 5.85 2.08 0.86
N SER A 103 5.96 0.89 1.45
CA SER A 103 4.97 0.35 2.39
C SER A 103 5.62 -0.51 3.47
N PRO A 104 5.18 -0.37 4.73
CA PRO A 104 5.62 -1.26 5.82
C PRO A 104 4.91 -2.62 5.82
N GLY A 105 4.05 -2.89 4.83
CA GLY A 105 3.17 -4.06 4.81
C GLY A 105 1.75 -3.74 5.30
N GLY A 106 1.06 -4.74 5.83
CA GLY A 106 -0.32 -4.58 6.30
C GLY A 106 -0.99 -5.90 6.67
N SER A 107 -2.30 -6.02 6.48
CA SER A 107 -3.00 -7.25 6.80
C SER A 107 -2.58 -8.40 5.87
N VAL A 108 -2.55 -9.61 6.44
CA VAL A 108 -2.16 -10.84 5.73
C VAL A 108 -3.00 -11.01 4.47
N THR A 109 -4.31 -10.99 4.61
CA THR A 109 -5.25 -11.20 3.50
C THR A 109 -5.14 -10.13 2.40
N ALA A 110 -4.95 -8.86 2.78
CA ALA A 110 -4.81 -7.78 1.79
C ALA A 110 -3.52 -7.94 0.97
N SER A 111 -2.42 -8.31 1.62
CA SER A 111 -1.13 -8.58 0.96
C SER A 111 -1.23 -9.78 0.01
N ASP A 112 -1.92 -10.84 0.44
CA ASP A 112 -2.15 -12.04 -0.38
C ASP A 112 -3.04 -11.76 -1.59
N ILE A 113 -4.12 -10.99 -1.44
CA ILE A 113 -4.97 -10.55 -2.57
C ILE A 113 -4.13 -9.81 -3.61
N MET A 114 -3.32 -8.84 -3.20
CA MET A 114 -2.51 -8.06 -4.13
C MET A 114 -1.45 -8.92 -4.82
N HIS A 115 -0.78 -9.81 -4.09
CA HIS A 115 0.16 -10.78 -4.64
C HIS A 115 -0.52 -11.67 -5.70
N ASN A 116 -1.67 -12.24 -5.40
CA ASN A 116 -2.40 -13.13 -6.29
C ASN A 116 -2.89 -12.42 -7.55
N GLU A 117 -3.25 -11.12 -7.49
CA GLU A 117 -3.61 -10.34 -8.67
C GLU A 117 -2.41 -10.11 -9.60
N ILE A 118 -1.22 -9.90 -9.08
CA ILE A 118 0.01 -9.85 -9.90
C ILE A 118 0.31 -11.21 -10.52
N GLN A 119 0.19 -12.30 -9.76
CA GLN A 119 0.35 -13.65 -10.32
C GLN A 119 -0.67 -13.93 -11.42
N ARG A 120 -1.91 -13.46 -11.26
CA ARG A 120 -2.95 -13.55 -12.29
C ARG A 120 -2.60 -12.70 -13.52
N PHE A 121 -2.06 -11.49 -13.35
CA PHE A 121 -1.58 -10.64 -14.43
C PHE A 121 -0.49 -11.37 -15.23
N ARG A 122 0.55 -11.88 -14.58
CA ARG A 122 1.68 -12.59 -15.21
C ARG A 122 1.23 -13.82 -16.00
N ARG A 123 0.28 -14.59 -15.46
CA ARG A 123 -0.28 -15.75 -16.22
C ARG A 123 -1.06 -15.34 -17.46
N LYS A 124 -1.70 -14.17 -17.47
CA LYS A 124 -2.51 -13.67 -18.59
C LYS A 124 -1.71 -12.85 -19.59
N ARG A 125 -0.62 -12.25 -19.16
CA ARG A 125 0.29 -11.41 -19.94
C ARG A 125 1.73 -11.86 -19.70
N PRO A 126 2.12 -13.07 -20.10
CA PRO A 126 3.49 -13.58 -19.97
C PRO A 126 4.49 -12.79 -20.83
N ASP A 127 4.00 -12.04 -21.81
CA ASP A 127 4.73 -11.12 -22.68
C ASP A 127 5.13 -9.80 -22.00
N VAL A 128 4.55 -9.47 -20.83
CA VAL A 128 4.74 -8.21 -20.14
C VAL A 128 5.51 -8.44 -18.84
N PRO A 129 6.79 -8.03 -18.76
CA PRO A 129 7.56 -8.15 -17.54
C PRO A 129 6.95 -7.33 -16.40
N VAL A 130 6.96 -7.91 -15.21
CA VAL A 130 6.55 -7.25 -13.96
C VAL A 130 7.78 -7.07 -13.09
N VAL A 131 8.11 -5.83 -12.77
CA VAL A 131 9.28 -5.48 -11.96
C VAL A 131 8.82 -4.72 -10.72
N ALA A 132 9.31 -5.11 -9.54
CA ALA A 132 9.08 -4.38 -8.31
C ALA A 132 10.27 -3.45 -8.02
N LEU A 133 9.98 -2.22 -7.59
CA LEU A 133 10.94 -1.27 -7.06
C LEU A 133 10.62 -0.97 -5.60
N ILE A 134 11.50 -1.33 -4.70
CA ILE A 134 11.46 -0.89 -3.30
C ILE A 134 12.16 0.46 -3.22
N GLU A 135 11.38 1.55 -3.13
CA GLU A 135 11.91 2.91 -3.20
C GLU A 135 12.33 3.46 -1.82
N GLY A 136 11.55 3.19 -0.78
CA GLY A 136 11.86 3.55 0.60
C GLY A 136 11.75 2.33 1.51
N THR A 137 10.53 2.00 1.90
CA THR A 137 10.23 0.79 2.69
C THR A 137 9.47 -0.20 1.83
N GLY A 138 9.93 -1.44 1.81
CA GLY A 138 9.21 -2.55 1.18
C GLY A 138 9.27 -3.78 2.09
N ALA A 139 8.64 -3.67 3.28
CA ALA A 139 8.81 -4.63 4.35
C ALA A 139 7.55 -5.48 4.56
N SER A 140 7.74 -6.70 5.07
CA SER A 140 6.65 -7.58 5.50
C SER A 140 5.63 -7.83 4.38
N GLY A 141 4.33 -7.51 4.52
CA GLY A 141 3.34 -7.67 3.46
C GLY A 141 3.67 -6.96 2.14
N ALA A 142 4.47 -5.91 2.18
CA ALA A 142 4.95 -5.24 0.97
C ALA A 142 6.05 -6.05 0.27
N TYR A 143 6.92 -6.75 1.02
CA TYR A 143 7.85 -7.71 0.46
C TYR A 143 7.13 -8.97 -0.06
N TYR A 144 6.09 -9.43 0.66
CA TYR A 144 5.20 -10.50 0.19
C TYR A 144 4.59 -10.18 -1.20
N LEU A 145 4.21 -8.92 -1.43
CA LEU A 145 3.79 -8.46 -2.74
C LEU A 145 4.97 -8.39 -3.73
N ALA A 146 6.12 -7.86 -3.30
CA ALA A 146 7.27 -7.68 -4.19
C ALA A 146 7.74 -8.99 -4.83
N VAL A 147 7.73 -10.10 -4.08
CA VAL A 147 8.12 -11.43 -4.59
C VAL A 147 7.15 -12.01 -5.64
N SER A 148 6.04 -11.34 -5.91
CA SER A 148 5.15 -11.67 -7.03
C SER A 148 5.70 -11.20 -8.40
N ALA A 149 6.65 -10.25 -8.40
CA ALA A 149 7.32 -9.75 -9.61
C ALA A 149 8.37 -10.76 -10.14
N GLU A 150 8.85 -10.53 -11.34
CA GLU A 150 9.94 -11.30 -11.94
C GLU A 150 11.29 -10.87 -11.42
N GLU A 151 11.47 -9.56 -11.27
CA GLU A 151 12.65 -8.96 -10.70
C GLU A 151 12.27 -7.96 -9.63
N ILE A 152 13.08 -7.87 -8.58
CA ILE A 152 12.97 -6.87 -7.52
C ILE A 152 14.22 -5.99 -7.52
N TYR A 153 14.01 -4.70 -7.69
CA TYR A 153 15.02 -3.68 -7.48
C TYR A 153 14.80 -3.02 -6.12
N ALA A 154 15.89 -2.64 -5.47
CA ALA A 154 15.84 -1.80 -4.28
C ALA A 154 16.68 -0.53 -4.50
N HIS A 155 16.17 0.61 -4.04
CA HIS A 155 17.02 1.79 -3.94
C HIS A 155 18.13 1.54 -2.90
N PRO A 156 19.35 2.05 -3.07
CA PRO A 156 20.45 1.80 -2.12
C PRO A 156 20.12 2.10 -0.65
N THR A 157 19.23 3.06 -0.41
CA THR A 157 18.77 3.48 0.93
C THR A 157 17.48 2.84 1.38
N SER A 158 16.95 1.87 0.64
CA SER A 158 15.71 1.17 0.98
C SER A 158 15.89 0.24 2.18
N VAL A 159 14.75 -0.05 2.81
CA VAL A 159 14.63 -1.06 3.86
C VAL A 159 13.59 -2.09 3.43
N THR A 160 13.94 -3.38 3.55
CA THR A 160 13.08 -4.51 3.14
C THR A 160 13.19 -5.70 4.10
N GLY A 161 12.59 -6.82 3.76
CA GLY A 161 12.55 -8.00 4.63
C GLY A 161 11.38 -7.95 5.59
N SER A 162 11.62 -8.06 6.90
CA SER A 162 10.56 -8.23 7.92
C SER A 162 9.61 -9.37 7.55
N ILE A 163 10.19 -10.52 7.12
CA ILE A 163 9.44 -11.71 6.77
C ILE A 163 8.99 -12.36 8.07
N GLY A 164 7.70 -12.21 8.38
CA GLY A 164 7.12 -12.64 9.63
C GLY A 164 5.67 -12.18 9.79
N VAL A 165 5.04 -12.65 10.86
CA VAL A 165 3.64 -12.36 11.20
C VAL A 165 3.56 -11.85 12.62
N ILE A 166 2.73 -10.87 12.84
CA ILE A 166 2.38 -10.39 14.18
C ILE A 166 0.86 -10.40 14.35
N VAL A 167 0.43 -10.65 15.57
CA VAL A 167 -0.92 -10.38 16.06
C VAL A 167 -0.78 -9.58 17.36
N PRO A 168 -1.04 -8.26 17.35
CA PRO A 168 -1.05 -7.51 18.59
C PRO A 168 -2.25 -7.92 19.45
N ALA A 169 -2.00 -8.25 20.70
CA ALA A 169 -3.01 -8.49 21.71
C ALA A 169 -2.75 -7.55 22.88
N PHE A 170 -3.79 -6.88 23.36
CA PHE A 170 -3.71 -5.91 24.45
C PHE A 170 -4.73 -6.28 25.54
N SER A 171 -4.38 -6.04 26.80
CA SER A 171 -5.33 -6.12 27.89
C SER A 171 -5.28 -4.84 28.72
N VAL A 172 -6.45 -4.29 29.00
CA VAL A 172 -6.66 -3.16 29.92
C VAL A 172 -7.29 -3.62 31.24
N ALA A 173 -7.51 -4.93 31.42
CA ALA A 173 -8.17 -5.53 32.60
C ALA A 173 -7.57 -5.02 33.93
N GLY A 174 -6.23 -5.05 34.05
CA GLY A 174 -5.56 -4.57 35.26
C GLY A 174 -5.70 -3.07 35.54
N THR A 175 -5.98 -2.27 34.51
CA THR A 175 -6.29 -0.84 34.69
C THR A 175 -7.73 -0.65 35.13
N MET A 176 -8.65 -1.41 34.55
CA MET A 176 -10.08 -1.38 34.91
C MET A 176 -10.28 -1.81 36.37
N ASP A 177 -9.59 -2.86 36.79
CA ASP A 177 -9.62 -3.34 38.18
C ASP A 177 -9.20 -2.25 39.18
N LYS A 178 -8.11 -1.50 38.90
CA LYS A 178 -7.65 -0.35 39.74
C LYS A 178 -8.65 0.77 39.79
N LEU A 179 -9.52 0.91 38.80
CA LEU A 179 -10.57 1.93 38.73
C LEU A 179 -11.92 1.45 39.27
N GLY A 180 -12.01 0.18 39.72
CA GLY A 180 -13.25 -0.42 40.22
C GLY A 180 -14.25 -0.69 39.06
N ILE A 181 -13.78 -0.87 37.83
CA ILE A 181 -14.61 -1.17 36.67
C ILE A 181 -14.53 -2.67 36.41
N THR A 182 -15.67 -3.35 36.39
CA THR A 182 -15.78 -4.76 36.04
C THR A 182 -16.39 -4.89 34.64
N ALA A 183 -15.76 -5.68 33.79
CA ALA A 183 -16.33 -6.14 32.53
C ALA A 183 -16.53 -7.66 32.61
N GLU A 184 -17.65 -8.14 32.12
CA GLU A 184 -17.97 -9.56 32.05
C GLU A 184 -18.51 -9.87 30.68
N MET A 185 -17.90 -10.82 29.98
CA MET A 185 -18.33 -11.27 28.64
C MET A 185 -19.20 -12.51 28.80
N ILE A 186 -20.45 -12.40 28.32
CA ILE A 186 -21.36 -13.55 28.25
C ILE A 186 -21.21 -14.18 26.88
N THR A 187 -20.57 -15.33 26.82
CA THR A 187 -20.18 -15.97 25.57
C THR A 187 -20.90 -17.29 25.34
N SER A 188 -20.97 -17.73 24.09
CA SER A 188 -21.53 -19.02 23.69
C SER A 188 -20.53 -20.18 23.80
N GLY A 189 -19.27 -19.89 24.12
CA GLY A 189 -18.21 -20.88 24.23
C GLY A 189 -16.91 -20.28 24.77
N PRO A 190 -15.99 -21.10 25.27
CA PRO A 190 -14.86 -20.67 26.10
C PRO A 190 -13.82 -19.81 25.39
N PHE A 191 -13.78 -19.81 24.06
CA PHE A 191 -12.81 -19.03 23.27
C PHE A 191 -13.48 -17.92 22.47
N LYS A 192 -14.76 -17.59 22.75
CA LYS A 192 -15.46 -16.60 21.95
C LYS A 192 -14.99 -15.16 22.22
N ASP A 193 -14.45 -14.91 23.37
CA ASP A 193 -13.84 -13.67 23.85
C ASP A 193 -12.31 -13.70 23.86
N MET A 194 -11.73 -14.71 23.24
CA MET A 194 -10.28 -14.88 23.10
C MET A 194 -9.58 -13.58 22.70
N ALA A 195 -8.56 -13.20 23.48
CA ALA A 195 -7.84 -11.95 23.37
C ALA A 195 -8.71 -10.67 23.46
N SER A 196 -9.84 -10.74 24.19
CA SER A 196 -10.61 -9.56 24.58
C SER A 196 -9.70 -8.56 25.29
N PRO A 197 -9.74 -7.27 24.95
CA PRO A 197 -8.94 -6.26 25.65
C PRO A 197 -9.38 -6.01 27.09
N PHE A 198 -10.57 -6.48 27.47
CA PHE A 198 -11.14 -6.27 28.81
C PHE A 198 -10.85 -7.39 29.79
N GLU A 199 -10.20 -8.46 29.34
CA GLU A 199 -9.83 -9.62 30.14
C GLU A 199 -8.31 -9.80 30.19
N PRO A 200 -7.78 -10.52 31.19
CA PRO A 200 -6.38 -10.93 31.17
C PRO A 200 -6.09 -11.80 29.94
N LEU A 201 -4.87 -11.69 29.41
CA LEU A 201 -4.44 -12.56 28.31
C LEU A 201 -4.12 -13.96 28.85
N GLU A 202 -4.92 -14.92 28.49
CA GLU A 202 -4.79 -16.31 28.95
C GLU A 202 -3.76 -17.07 28.09
N ALA A 203 -3.05 -18.01 28.72
CA ALA A 203 -2.01 -18.78 28.03
C ALA A 203 -2.58 -19.66 26.92
N GLU A 204 -3.80 -20.17 27.09
CA GLU A 204 -4.48 -21.02 26.12
C GLU A 204 -4.89 -20.21 24.87
N ASP A 205 -5.41 -19.01 25.05
CA ASP A 205 -5.73 -18.07 23.97
C ASP A 205 -4.48 -17.72 23.16
N LEU A 206 -3.39 -17.40 23.86
CA LEU A 206 -2.12 -17.08 23.22
C LEU A 206 -1.56 -18.28 22.44
N ALA A 207 -1.75 -19.51 22.92
CA ALA A 207 -1.33 -20.73 22.21
C ALA A 207 -2.13 -20.93 20.90
N ILE A 208 -3.44 -20.66 20.92
CA ILE A 208 -4.28 -20.74 19.73
C ILE A 208 -3.83 -19.68 18.70
N LEU A 209 -3.66 -18.42 19.14
CA LEU A 209 -3.18 -17.34 18.27
C LEU A 209 -1.79 -17.64 17.69
N GLN A 210 -0.87 -18.21 18.50
CA GLN A 210 0.46 -18.60 18.03
C GLN A 210 0.39 -19.67 16.94
N THR A 211 -0.56 -20.59 17.02
CA THR A 211 -0.75 -21.61 15.97
C THR A 211 -1.11 -20.95 14.63
N ILE A 212 -2.02 -19.96 14.65
CA ILE A 212 -2.41 -19.22 13.45
C ILE A 212 -1.24 -18.36 12.91
N VAL A 213 -0.48 -17.72 13.81
CA VAL A 213 0.74 -16.97 13.44
C VAL A 213 1.73 -17.87 12.72
N ASN A 214 1.96 -19.09 13.24
CA ASN A 214 2.87 -20.04 12.63
C ASN A 214 2.39 -20.50 11.25
N GLU A 215 1.09 -20.75 11.08
CA GLU A 215 0.51 -21.13 9.79
C GLU A 215 0.69 -20.02 8.74
N PHE A 216 0.41 -18.78 9.09
CA PHE A 216 0.62 -17.63 8.19
C PHE A 216 2.10 -17.36 7.91
N TYR A 217 2.97 -17.62 8.89
CA TYR A 217 4.43 -17.54 8.68
C TYR A 217 4.89 -18.57 7.66
N GLU A 218 4.45 -19.82 7.75
CA GLU A 218 4.77 -20.86 6.78
C GLU A 218 4.23 -20.54 5.38
N ALA A 219 3.06 -19.93 5.28
CA ALA A 219 2.53 -19.44 4.04
C ALA A 219 3.44 -18.34 3.44
N PHE A 220 3.92 -17.40 4.27
CA PHE A 220 4.84 -16.36 3.82
C PHE A 220 6.16 -16.96 3.31
N VAL A 221 6.79 -17.84 4.08
CA VAL A 221 8.03 -18.54 3.69
C VAL A 221 7.84 -19.25 2.34
N THR A 222 6.70 -19.92 2.16
CA THR A 222 6.37 -20.61 0.90
C THR A 222 6.28 -19.65 -0.30
N VAL A 223 5.69 -18.48 -0.10
CA VAL A 223 5.58 -17.45 -1.14
C VAL A 223 6.95 -16.89 -1.48
N VAL A 224 7.79 -16.62 -0.47
CA VAL A 224 9.19 -16.18 -0.70
C VAL A 224 9.98 -17.25 -1.46
N ALA A 225 9.87 -18.52 -1.08
CA ALA A 225 10.56 -19.61 -1.77
C ALA A 225 10.19 -19.71 -3.27
N ARG A 226 8.91 -19.49 -3.58
CA ARG A 226 8.45 -19.46 -4.99
C ARG A 226 8.97 -18.25 -5.76
N GLY A 227 9.08 -17.10 -5.10
CA GLY A 227 9.58 -15.86 -5.73
C GLY A 227 11.10 -15.75 -5.73
N ARG A 228 11.81 -16.55 -4.94
CA ARG A 228 13.27 -16.60 -4.80
C ARG A 228 13.79 -18.02 -4.99
N PRO A 229 13.66 -18.58 -6.20
CA PRO A 229 13.99 -19.99 -6.45
C PRO A 229 15.49 -20.31 -6.29
N ASN A 230 16.34 -19.29 -6.24
CA ASN A 230 17.78 -19.44 -6.01
C ASN A 230 18.13 -19.62 -4.53
N LEU A 231 17.19 -19.43 -3.61
CA LEU A 231 17.38 -19.62 -2.18
C LEU A 231 16.75 -20.96 -1.74
N SER A 232 17.50 -21.72 -0.97
CA SER A 232 16.98 -22.92 -0.31
C SER A 232 16.00 -22.53 0.81
N ASN A 233 15.11 -23.46 1.15
CA ASN A 233 14.19 -23.27 2.28
C ASN A 233 14.91 -22.99 3.61
N GLU A 234 16.08 -23.56 3.80
CA GLU A 234 16.91 -23.34 5.01
C GLU A 234 17.46 -21.90 5.04
N GLU A 235 18.00 -21.42 3.91
CA GLU A 235 18.46 -20.03 3.79
C GLU A 235 17.33 -19.04 4.01
N ILE A 236 16.15 -19.28 3.43
CA ILE A 236 14.97 -18.42 3.64
C ILE A 236 14.59 -18.38 5.10
N ARG A 237 14.48 -19.53 5.80
CA ARG A 237 14.13 -19.56 7.22
C ARG A 237 15.13 -18.84 8.10
N ARG A 238 16.43 -18.91 7.77
CA ARG A 238 17.48 -18.21 8.51
C ARG A 238 17.36 -16.68 8.43
N ILE A 239 16.86 -16.14 7.32
CA ILE A 239 16.66 -14.70 7.09
C ILE A 239 15.24 -14.22 7.33
N ALA A 240 14.28 -15.15 7.50
CA ALA A 240 12.87 -14.86 7.73
C ALA A 240 12.52 -14.86 9.23
N ASP A 241 13.30 -14.18 10.03
CA ASP A 241 13.11 -14.07 11.49
C ASP A 241 12.45 -12.73 11.92
N GLY A 242 11.88 -12.02 10.97
CA GLY A 242 11.20 -10.75 11.19
C GLY A 242 12.11 -9.52 11.14
N ARG A 243 13.43 -9.68 11.01
CA ARG A 243 14.34 -8.54 10.86
C ARG A 243 14.22 -7.85 9.51
N VAL A 244 14.67 -6.61 9.45
CA VAL A 244 14.79 -5.83 8.21
C VAL A 244 16.22 -5.79 7.72
N TYR A 245 16.37 -5.50 6.44
CA TYR A 245 17.64 -5.42 5.73
C TYR A 245 17.69 -4.13 4.92
N THR A 246 18.88 -3.55 4.77
CA THR A 246 19.10 -2.49 3.77
C THR A 246 19.00 -3.06 2.36
N GLY A 247 18.84 -2.20 1.35
CA GLY A 247 18.81 -2.64 -0.04
C GLY A 247 20.04 -3.48 -0.41
N GLN A 248 21.25 -3.07 0.01
CA GLN A 248 22.49 -3.82 -0.24
C GLN A 248 22.48 -5.20 0.45
N GLN A 249 22.14 -5.25 1.74
CA GLN A 249 22.05 -6.53 2.46
C GLN A 249 21.03 -7.48 1.81
N ALA A 250 19.92 -6.93 1.30
CA ALA A 250 18.90 -7.73 0.64
C ALA A 250 19.39 -8.30 -0.71
N VAL A 251 20.23 -7.57 -1.45
CA VAL A 251 20.89 -8.10 -2.65
C VAL A 251 21.88 -9.20 -2.27
N ASP A 252 22.73 -8.96 -1.27
CA ASP A 252 23.73 -9.93 -0.82
C ASP A 252 23.10 -11.25 -0.32
N LEU A 253 21.88 -11.16 0.21
CA LEU A 253 21.10 -12.29 0.71
C LEU A 253 20.20 -12.92 -0.37
N GLY A 254 20.14 -12.38 -1.58
CA GLY A 254 19.26 -12.88 -2.66
C GLY A 254 17.77 -12.55 -2.50
N LEU A 255 17.41 -11.70 -1.53
CA LEU A 255 16.04 -11.21 -1.36
C LEU A 255 15.64 -10.19 -2.44
N VAL A 256 16.62 -9.48 -2.98
CA VAL A 256 16.50 -8.48 -4.04
C VAL A 256 17.48 -8.82 -5.14
N ASP A 257 17.11 -8.58 -6.40
CA ASP A 257 17.96 -8.94 -7.54
C ASP A 257 19.04 -7.90 -7.80
N LYS A 258 18.70 -6.59 -7.66
CA LYS A 258 19.62 -5.50 -8.00
C LYS A 258 19.36 -4.25 -7.16
N LEU A 259 20.40 -3.46 -6.96
CA LEU A 259 20.21 -2.05 -6.61
C LEU A 259 19.91 -1.26 -7.87
N GLY A 260 19.03 -0.27 -7.76
CA GLY A 260 18.72 0.60 -8.88
C GLY A 260 17.58 1.57 -8.59
N THR A 261 17.33 2.39 -9.58
CA THR A 261 16.30 3.43 -9.59
C THR A 261 15.17 3.05 -10.57
N ILE A 262 14.11 3.86 -10.57
CA ILE A 262 13.03 3.68 -11.53
C ILE A 262 13.50 3.85 -12.98
N HIS A 263 14.53 4.67 -13.22
CA HIS A 263 15.09 4.88 -14.55
C HIS A 263 15.80 3.63 -15.07
N ASP A 264 16.56 2.94 -14.20
CA ASP A 264 17.25 1.69 -14.55
C ASP A 264 16.23 0.60 -14.94
N ILE A 265 15.08 0.55 -14.25
CA ILE A 265 14.00 -0.38 -14.59
C ILE A 265 13.34 -0.03 -15.93
N ILE A 266 13.06 1.26 -16.17
CA ILE A 266 12.49 1.72 -17.44
C ILE A 266 13.39 1.33 -18.61
N ASP A 267 14.70 1.56 -18.47
CA ASP A 267 15.68 1.23 -19.51
C ASP A 267 15.79 -0.30 -19.71
N SER A 268 15.82 -1.08 -18.65
CA SER A 268 15.79 -2.54 -18.71
C SER A 268 14.54 -3.09 -19.43
N ILE A 269 13.36 -2.49 -19.20
CA ILE A 269 12.13 -2.89 -19.90
C ILE A 269 12.20 -2.50 -21.38
N LYS A 270 12.74 -1.31 -21.71
CA LYS A 270 12.95 -0.88 -23.10
C LYS A 270 13.84 -1.85 -23.87
N GLU A 271 14.94 -2.29 -23.28
CA GLU A 271 15.88 -3.24 -23.88
C GLU A 271 15.23 -4.59 -24.22
N ARG A 272 14.27 -5.03 -23.41
CA ARG A 272 13.51 -6.28 -23.63
C ARG A 272 12.38 -6.13 -24.64
N THR A 273 12.12 -4.91 -25.12
CA THR A 273 10.99 -4.63 -25.99
C THR A 273 11.43 -4.71 -27.46
N ASP A 274 10.87 -5.65 -28.22
CA ASP A 274 11.16 -5.80 -29.65
C ASP A 274 10.65 -4.61 -30.47
N GLY A 275 11.44 -4.18 -31.46
CA GLY A 275 11.09 -3.15 -32.42
C GLY A 275 11.25 -1.73 -31.89
N ASP A 276 10.19 -0.89 -31.93
CA ASP A 276 10.27 0.51 -31.49
C ASP A 276 10.39 0.58 -29.96
N GLN A 277 11.60 0.88 -29.48
CA GLN A 277 11.91 1.01 -28.05
C GLN A 277 11.35 2.29 -27.39
N ARG A 278 10.68 3.15 -28.16
CA ARG A 278 10.04 4.34 -27.58
C ARG A 278 8.84 3.95 -26.75
N VAL A 279 8.87 4.31 -25.47
CA VAL A 279 7.80 4.02 -24.51
C VAL A 279 7.44 5.27 -23.72
N LYS A 280 6.20 5.36 -23.29
CA LYS A 280 5.76 6.31 -22.27
C LYS A 280 5.49 5.57 -20.97
N VAL A 281 5.89 6.18 -19.86
CA VAL A 281 5.54 5.70 -18.52
C VAL A 281 4.25 6.38 -18.11
N VAL A 282 3.25 5.56 -17.76
CA VAL A 282 1.91 6.05 -17.41
C VAL A 282 1.49 5.61 -16.02
N MET A 283 0.72 6.46 -15.37
CA MET A 283 0.07 6.14 -14.10
C MET A 283 -1.45 6.22 -14.26
N TYR A 284 -2.13 5.26 -13.65
CA TYR A 284 -3.59 5.29 -13.56
C TYR A 284 -4.01 5.92 -12.23
N HIS A 285 -4.96 6.85 -12.30
CA HIS A 285 -5.46 7.57 -11.12
C HIS A 285 -6.92 7.97 -11.31
N ARG A 286 -7.59 8.34 -10.23
CA ARG A 286 -8.92 8.98 -10.35
C ARG A 286 -8.78 10.36 -10.98
N PRO A 287 -9.80 10.85 -11.69
CA PRO A 287 -9.82 12.23 -12.22
C PRO A 287 -9.51 13.21 -11.09
N LEU A 288 -8.77 14.27 -11.38
CA LEU A 288 -8.27 15.33 -10.48
C LEU A 288 -6.91 15.03 -9.80
N GLY A 289 -6.34 13.82 -9.92
CA GLY A 289 -4.99 13.58 -9.46
C GLY A 289 -3.95 13.95 -10.53
N TYR A 290 -3.38 15.17 -10.51
CA TYR A 290 -2.24 15.53 -11.38
C TYR A 290 -0.96 14.82 -10.92
N ARG A 291 -0.21 14.29 -11.89
CA ARG A 291 1.06 13.60 -11.68
C ARG A 291 2.14 14.25 -12.51
N GLY A 292 3.00 15.04 -11.88
CA GLY A 292 4.05 15.78 -12.57
C GLY A 292 5.32 14.98 -12.85
N SER A 293 5.53 13.87 -12.17
CA SER A 293 6.74 13.06 -12.31
C SER A 293 6.53 11.61 -11.82
N VAL A 294 7.52 10.73 -12.09
CA VAL A 294 7.53 9.33 -11.61
C VAL A 294 7.60 9.22 -10.09
N TYR A 295 7.97 10.28 -9.40
CA TYR A 295 8.06 10.35 -7.93
C TYR A 295 6.81 10.98 -7.29
N ALA A 296 5.83 11.44 -8.08
CA ALA A 296 4.63 12.06 -7.54
C ALA A 296 3.74 11.03 -6.83
N GLU A 297 3.43 11.28 -5.56
CA GLU A 297 2.42 10.53 -4.83
C GLU A 297 1.00 10.97 -5.21
N PRO A 298 -0.01 10.09 -5.06
CA PRO A 298 -1.41 10.49 -5.26
C PRO A 298 -1.76 11.62 -4.28
N PRO A 299 -2.23 12.80 -4.75
CA PRO A 299 -2.83 13.76 -3.85
C PRO A 299 -4.03 13.10 -3.17
N ALA A 300 -4.10 13.21 -1.84
CA ALA A 300 -5.33 12.93 -1.12
C ALA A 300 -6.38 13.93 -1.64
N LEU A 301 -7.45 13.44 -2.26
CA LEU A 301 -8.54 14.31 -2.69
C LEU A 301 -9.20 14.93 -1.45
N PRO A 302 -9.32 16.25 -1.35
CA PRO A 302 -10.14 16.86 -0.32
C PRO A 302 -11.60 16.49 -0.60
N GLN A 303 -12.15 15.60 0.18
CA GLN A 303 -13.59 15.41 0.25
C GLN A 303 -14.11 16.36 1.33
N VAL A 304 -14.79 17.41 0.92
CA VAL A 304 -15.46 18.33 1.84
C VAL A 304 -16.76 17.68 2.29
N ASN A 305 -16.71 16.89 3.34
CA ASN A 305 -17.90 16.54 4.12
C ASN A 305 -17.99 17.50 5.29
N LEU A 306 -19.02 18.33 5.28
CA LEU A 306 -19.19 19.45 6.21
C LEU A 306 -19.44 19.02 7.66
N ILE A 307 -19.32 17.91 8.16
CA ILE A 307 -19.27 17.40 9.54
C ILE A 307 -19.49 15.88 9.51
N ASN A 308 -18.42 15.12 9.63
CA ASN A 308 -18.47 13.73 10.09
C ASN A 308 -17.39 13.58 11.18
N ILE A 309 -17.78 13.81 12.42
CA ILE A 309 -16.97 13.46 13.58
C ILE A 309 -17.29 11.99 13.88
N GLU A 310 -16.72 11.08 13.13
CA GLU A 310 -16.65 9.69 13.54
C GLU A 310 -15.49 9.54 14.53
N ALA A 311 -15.83 9.34 15.79
CA ALA A 311 -14.84 8.89 16.78
C ALA A 311 -14.25 7.55 16.29
N PRO A 312 -12.92 7.33 16.42
CA PRO A 312 -12.35 6.02 16.10
C PRO A 312 -13.08 4.96 16.92
N ASP A 313 -13.48 3.88 16.26
CA ASP A 313 -14.03 2.75 16.98
C ASP A 313 -12.93 2.11 17.82
N LEU A 314 -12.96 2.37 19.13
CA LEU A 314 -11.98 1.83 20.07
C LEU A 314 -11.95 0.32 20.07
N TRP A 315 -13.10 -0.33 19.83
CA TRP A 315 -13.20 -1.77 19.71
C TRP A 315 -12.44 -2.28 18.48
N GLU A 316 -12.61 -1.61 17.33
CA GLU A 316 -11.91 -1.95 16.10
C GLU A 316 -10.39 -1.77 16.24
N MET A 317 -9.93 -0.72 16.96
CA MET A 317 -8.51 -0.47 17.20
C MET A 317 -7.86 -1.51 18.12
N MET A 318 -8.61 -2.06 19.06
CA MET A 318 -8.14 -3.02 20.07
C MET A 318 -8.36 -4.48 19.68
N SER A 319 -9.09 -4.74 18.60
CA SER A 319 -9.34 -6.10 18.12
C SER A 319 -8.08 -6.73 17.52
N PRO A 320 -7.79 -8.01 17.82
CA PRO A 320 -6.65 -8.72 17.25
C PRO A 320 -6.74 -8.79 15.73
N ARG A 321 -5.65 -8.43 15.04
CA ARG A 321 -5.55 -8.53 13.57
C ARG A 321 -4.25 -9.20 13.19
N PHE A 322 -4.32 -10.23 12.37
CA PHE A 322 -3.13 -10.85 11.82
C PHE A 322 -2.52 -9.97 10.73
N MET A 323 -1.25 -9.62 10.90
CA MET A 323 -0.59 -8.66 10.03
C MET A 323 0.78 -9.12 9.59
N TYR A 324 1.06 -8.89 8.33
CA TYR A 324 2.39 -8.77 7.77
C TYR A 324 2.77 -7.28 7.86
N LEU A 325 3.20 -6.82 9.03
CA LEU A 325 3.46 -5.39 9.27
C LEU A 325 4.79 -5.18 9.99
N TRP A 326 5.62 -4.33 9.43
CA TRP A 326 6.79 -3.80 10.10
C TRP A 326 6.43 -2.53 10.89
N THR A 327 6.55 -2.58 12.22
CA THR A 327 6.16 -1.48 13.10
C THR A 327 7.28 -0.48 13.38
N GLY A 328 8.52 -0.81 12.99
CA GLY A 328 9.69 0.05 13.23
C GLY A 328 10.08 0.19 14.71
N ARG A 329 9.49 -0.59 15.61
CA ARG A 329 9.78 -0.58 17.06
C ARG A 329 10.35 -1.92 17.51
N ARG A 330 11.35 -1.86 18.39
CA ARG A 330 11.71 -2.91 19.34
C ARG A 330 11.17 -2.54 20.72
#